data_89fdfe002097162361d573ae6febfd3b
#
_entry.id   89fdfe002097162361d573ae6febfd3b
#
_cell.length_a   1.000
_cell.length_b   1.000
_cell.length_c   1.000
_cell.angle_alpha   90.00
_cell.angle_beta   90.00
_cell.angle_gamma   90.00
#
_symmetry.space_group_name_H-M   'P 1'
#
loop_
_entity.id
_entity.type
_entity.pdbx_description
1 polymer ?
#
loop_
_entity_poly.entity_id
_entity_poly.type
_entity_poly.pdbx_seq_one_letter_code
_entity_poly.pdbx_strand_id
1 'polypeptide(L)'
;LLHGLASAASIWNLVAPLLAVHGSHVIALDQRGHGESDKPETGYDFASIVEDDHIAMKTLGLERPIIVGHSWGAAVALHYAVVHAENVAALVLVDGATNQLSLRPNWSREQAIQALAPPRFAGTPRETFLSFYRRGPLAEQWTAELEESILQIVHLREDDTVAPRLDFEHHLQIIGAMWDQPLFDLYRQVRCPLKLIVAEQQPTNDTQAALVQIRRQGVEQIHALRPDSHIVWMPDTIHDIPFHRPALLAQEILSP
;
A
#
# COMPACT_ATOMS: atom_id res chain seq x y z
N LEU A 1 -7.55 6.92 -2.97
CA LEU A 1 -6.33 6.47 -2.31
C LEU A 1 -6.55 5.06 -1.74
N LEU A 2 -5.68 4.10 -2.07
CA LEU A 2 -5.74 2.70 -1.62
C LEU A 2 -4.56 2.40 -0.68
N HIS A 3 -4.85 1.90 0.51
CA HIS A 3 -3.84 1.60 1.54
C HIS A 3 -3.15 0.26 1.33
N GLY A 4 -2.06 0.01 2.07
CA GLY A 4 -1.31 -1.25 2.07
C GLY A 4 -1.96 -2.39 2.86
N LEU A 5 -1.39 -3.60 2.76
CA LEU A 5 -1.84 -4.78 3.49
C LEU A 5 -1.74 -4.56 5.01
N ALA A 6 -2.77 -4.99 5.73
CA ALA A 6 -2.93 -4.81 7.18
C ALA A 6 -2.89 -3.33 7.66
N SER A 7 -3.17 -2.39 6.75
CA SER A 7 -3.30 -0.96 7.03
C SER A 7 -4.78 -0.55 6.98
N ALA A 8 -5.07 0.75 6.86
CA ALA A 8 -6.40 1.31 6.72
C ALA A 8 -6.34 2.64 5.93
N ALA A 9 -7.50 3.20 5.59
CA ALA A 9 -7.58 4.52 4.95
C ALA A 9 -6.84 5.61 5.74
N SER A 10 -6.73 5.45 7.06
CA SER A 10 -6.04 6.37 7.96
C SER A 10 -4.55 6.57 7.68
N ILE A 11 -3.90 5.69 6.93
CA ILE A 11 -2.51 5.92 6.50
C ILE A 11 -2.38 7.20 5.65
N TRP A 12 -3.47 7.62 5.03
CA TRP A 12 -3.55 8.80 4.19
C TRP A 12 -3.94 10.09 4.93
N ASN A 13 -4.23 10.03 6.25
CA ASN A 13 -4.71 11.19 7.01
C ASN A 13 -3.80 12.41 6.96
N LEU A 14 -2.48 12.20 6.88
CA LEU A 14 -1.50 13.28 6.76
C LEU A 14 -1.30 13.77 5.32
N VAL A 15 -1.68 12.98 4.32
CA VAL A 15 -1.51 13.29 2.89
C VAL A 15 -2.78 13.90 2.29
N ALA A 16 -3.94 13.31 2.60
CA ALA A 16 -5.22 13.70 1.99
C ALA A 16 -5.57 15.18 2.17
N PRO A 17 -5.39 15.82 3.35
CA PRO A 17 -5.61 17.26 3.51
C PRO A 17 -4.69 18.11 2.61
N LEU A 18 -3.43 17.67 2.42
CA LEU A 18 -2.48 18.37 1.57
C LEU A 18 -2.88 18.33 0.09
N LEU A 19 -3.45 17.22 -0.37
CA LEU A 19 -4.02 17.12 -1.73
C LEU A 19 -5.28 17.97 -1.87
N ALA A 20 -6.14 17.98 -0.84
CA ALA A 20 -7.41 18.70 -0.85
C ALA A 20 -7.21 20.23 -0.93
N VAL A 21 -6.24 20.81 -0.23
CA VAL A 21 -5.96 22.27 -0.29
C VAL A 21 -5.50 22.72 -1.68
N HIS A 22 -5.04 21.79 -2.53
CA HIS A 22 -4.70 22.04 -3.93
C HIS A 22 -5.87 21.78 -4.89
N GLY A 23 -7.10 21.64 -4.36
CA GLY A 23 -8.34 21.53 -5.15
C GLY A 23 -8.72 20.11 -5.54
N SER A 24 -8.02 19.06 -5.04
CA SER A 24 -8.40 17.68 -5.29
C SER A 24 -9.59 17.27 -4.41
N HIS A 25 -10.58 16.56 -4.99
CA HIS A 25 -11.54 15.78 -4.23
C HIS A 25 -10.88 14.45 -3.86
N VAL A 26 -10.56 14.24 -2.58
CA VAL A 26 -9.77 13.11 -2.11
C VAL A 26 -10.65 12.12 -1.36
N ILE A 27 -10.59 10.86 -1.78
CA ILE A 27 -11.28 9.74 -1.13
C ILE A 27 -10.24 8.67 -0.81
N ALA A 28 -10.20 8.23 0.44
CA ALA A 28 -9.43 7.08 0.89
C ALA A 28 -10.39 5.95 1.28
N LEU A 29 -10.18 4.76 0.75
CA LEU A 29 -11.03 3.60 0.99
C LEU A 29 -10.39 2.67 2.01
N ASP A 30 -11.17 2.15 2.94
CA ASP A 30 -10.85 0.92 3.65
C ASP A 30 -11.22 -0.24 2.73
N GLN A 31 -10.22 -0.95 2.21
CA GLN A 31 -10.44 -2.07 1.32
C GLN A 31 -11.04 -3.27 2.08
N ARG A 32 -11.67 -4.21 1.38
CA ARG A 32 -12.23 -5.46 1.94
C ARG A 32 -11.33 -6.05 3.02
N GLY A 33 -11.90 -6.40 4.18
CA GLY A 33 -11.21 -7.00 5.31
C GLY A 33 -10.45 -6.03 6.21
N HIS A 34 -10.26 -4.76 5.78
CA HIS A 34 -9.46 -3.77 6.49
C HIS A 34 -10.33 -2.67 7.11
N GLY A 35 -9.74 -1.88 8.00
CA GLY A 35 -10.37 -0.72 8.62
C GLY A 35 -11.77 -1.04 9.16
N GLU A 36 -12.73 -0.21 8.79
CA GLU A 36 -14.14 -0.36 9.16
C GLU A 36 -14.97 -1.09 8.08
N SER A 37 -14.35 -1.49 6.95
CA SER A 37 -15.04 -2.26 5.91
C SER A 37 -15.37 -3.68 6.35
N ASP A 38 -16.35 -4.29 5.65
CA ASP A 38 -16.79 -5.66 5.88
C ASP A 38 -15.63 -6.67 5.76
N LYS A 39 -15.72 -7.75 6.54
CA LYS A 39 -14.70 -8.80 6.65
C LYS A 39 -15.27 -10.16 6.29
N PRO A 40 -15.70 -10.39 5.02
CA PRO A 40 -16.23 -11.67 4.59
C PRO A 40 -15.13 -12.75 4.66
N GLU A 41 -15.55 -14.01 4.79
CA GLU A 41 -14.63 -15.17 4.91
C GLU A 41 -13.76 -15.41 3.67
N THR A 42 -14.18 -14.91 2.49
CA THR A 42 -13.55 -15.15 1.19
C THR A 42 -13.58 -13.91 0.30
N GLY A 43 -12.96 -14.00 -0.88
CA GLY A 43 -12.94 -12.90 -1.85
C GLY A 43 -11.76 -11.96 -1.64
N TYR A 44 -10.64 -12.48 -1.17
CA TYR A 44 -9.40 -11.71 -0.98
C TYR A 44 -8.42 -11.85 -2.15
N ASP A 45 -8.91 -12.33 -3.29
CA ASP A 45 -8.21 -12.27 -4.56
C ASP A 45 -8.33 -10.88 -5.21
N PHE A 46 -7.42 -10.56 -6.14
CA PHE A 46 -7.40 -9.24 -6.78
C PHE A 46 -8.65 -8.92 -7.58
N ALA A 47 -9.31 -9.92 -8.17
CA ALA A 47 -10.52 -9.68 -8.96
C ALA A 47 -11.67 -9.20 -8.06
N SER A 48 -11.86 -9.85 -6.91
CA SER A 48 -12.89 -9.49 -5.93
C SER A 48 -12.64 -8.10 -5.34
N ILE A 49 -11.39 -7.80 -4.95
CA ILE A 49 -11.02 -6.51 -4.34
C ILE A 49 -11.15 -5.36 -5.36
N VAL A 50 -10.71 -5.57 -6.59
CA VAL A 50 -10.81 -4.57 -7.66
C VAL A 50 -12.27 -4.28 -8.02
N GLU A 51 -13.14 -5.29 -7.97
CA GLU A 51 -14.57 -5.09 -8.20
C GLU A 51 -15.23 -4.31 -7.06
N ASP A 52 -14.88 -4.56 -5.80
CA ASP A 52 -15.32 -3.75 -4.67
C ASP A 52 -14.93 -2.27 -4.85
N ASP A 53 -13.66 -2.03 -5.20
CA ASP A 53 -13.16 -0.67 -5.45
C ASP A 53 -13.90 -0.02 -6.62
N HIS A 54 -14.20 -0.78 -7.69
CA HIS A 54 -14.97 -0.28 -8.82
C HIS A 54 -16.39 0.12 -8.43
N ILE A 55 -17.08 -0.73 -7.69
CA ILE A 55 -18.43 -0.46 -7.18
C ILE A 55 -18.42 0.78 -6.28
N ALA A 56 -17.43 0.90 -5.37
CA ALA A 56 -17.29 2.06 -4.51
C ALA A 56 -17.06 3.35 -5.31
N MET A 57 -16.12 3.36 -6.25
CA MET A 57 -15.84 4.52 -7.08
C MET A 57 -17.04 4.94 -7.92
N LYS A 58 -17.77 3.96 -8.50
CA LYS A 58 -18.99 4.21 -9.26
C LYS A 58 -20.11 4.77 -8.38
N THR A 59 -20.31 4.22 -7.19
CA THR A 59 -21.33 4.67 -6.24
C THR A 59 -21.05 6.10 -5.75
N LEU A 60 -19.78 6.46 -5.61
CA LEU A 60 -19.33 7.80 -5.23
C LEU A 60 -19.32 8.79 -6.43
N GLY A 61 -19.69 8.34 -7.63
CA GLY A 61 -19.73 9.17 -8.83
C GLY A 61 -18.35 9.65 -9.31
N LEU A 62 -17.29 8.87 -9.06
CA LEU A 62 -15.94 9.21 -9.48
C LEU A 62 -15.75 8.89 -10.96
N GLU A 63 -15.65 9.93 -11.77
CA GLU A 63 -15.37 9.80 -13.20
C GLU A 63 -13.87 9.90 -13.47
N ARG A 64 -13.25 8.79 -13.88
CA ARG A 64 -11.82 8.71 -14.23
C ARG A 64 -10.89 9.34 -13.16
N PRO A 65 -10.90 8.84 -11.91
CA PRO A 65 -10.01 9.36 -10.88
C PRO A 65 -8.54 9.08 -11.20
N ILE A 66 -7.65 9.85 -10.58
CA ILE A 66 -6.26 9.43 -10.35
C ILE A 66 -6.28 8.42 -9.22
N ILE A 67 -5.78 7.20 -9.48
CA ILE A 67 -5.70 6.16 -8.45
C ILE A 67 -4.29 6.14 -7.87
N VAL A 68 -4.22 6.30 -6.55
CA VAL A 68 -2.96 6.26 -5.79
C VAL A 68 -3.00 5.05 -4.87
N GLY A 69 -2.07 4.13 -5.01
CA GLY A 69 -1.98 2.94 -4.16
C GLY A 69 -0.65 2.86 -3.43
N HIS A 70 -0.69 2.54 -2.12
CA HIS A 70 0.51 2.32 -1.31
C HIS A 70 0.75 0.82 -1.07
N SER A 71 1.98 0.35 -1.22
CA SER A 71 2.37 -1.03 -0.89
C SER A 71 1.51 -2.06 -1.65
N TRP A 72 0.78 -2.94 -0.94
CA TRP A 72 -0.20 -3.84 -1.55
C TRP A 72 -1.30 -3.09 -2.32
N GLY A 73 -1.77 -1.95 -1.81
CA GLY A 73 -2.72 -1.09 -2.52
C GLY A 73 -2.21 -0.60 -3.88
N ALA A 74 -0.88 -0.53 -4.06
CA ALA A 74 -0.29 -0.27 -5.37
C ALA A 74 -0.51 -1.43 -6.35
N ALA A 75 -0.43 -2.68 -5.89
CA ALA A 75 -0.72 -3.85 -6.70
C ALA A 75 -2.23 -3.97 -7.04
N VAL A 76 -3.10 -3.56 -6.11
CA VAL A 76 -4.55 -3.43 -6.36
C VAL A 76 -4.82 -2.34 -7.40
N ALA A 77 -4.25 -1.15 -7.23
CA ALA A 77 -4.37 -0.03 -8.16
C ALA A 77 -3.90 -0.38 -9.57
N LEU A 78 -2.77 -1.10 -9.68
CA LEU A 78 -2.25 -1.60 -10.96
C LEU A 78 -3.23 -2.57 -11.62
N HIS A 79 -3.77 -3.51 -10.85
CA HIS A 79 -4.76 -4.48 -11.36
C HIS A 79 -6.05 -3.78 -11.82
N TYR A 80 -6.54 -2.83 -11.01
CA TYR A 80 -7.68 -1.99 -11.36
C TYR A 80 -7.47 -1.25 -12.68
N ALA A 81 -6.31 -0.62 -12.87
CA ALA A 81 -5.99 0.15 -14.07
C ALA A 81 -5.92 -0.70 -15.34
N VAL A 82 -5.76 -2.02 -15.21
CA VAL A 82 -5.82 -2.97 -16.33
C VAL A 82 -7.26 -3.39 -16.60
N VAL A 83 -8.00 -3.80 -15.57
CA VAL A 83 -9.37 -4.32 -15.71
C VAL A 83 -10.35 -3.21 -16.10
N HIS A 84 -10.21 -2.03 -15.51
CA HIS A 84 -11.09 -0.87 -15.71
C HIS A 84 -10.36 0.30 -16.38
N ALA A 85 -9.57 0.03 -17.43
CA ALA A 85 -8.66 0.99 -18.04
C ALA A 85 -9.31 2.31 -18.46
N GLU A 86 -10.57 2.29 -18.91
CA GLU A 86 -11.30 3.49 -19.34
C GLU A 86 -11.71 4.39 -18.15
N ASN A 87 -11.68 3.85 -16.93
CA ASN A 87 -12.12 4.54 -15.71
C ASN A 87 -10.94 5.13 -14.91
N VAL A 88 -9.73 5.19 -15.48
CA VAL A 88 -8.53 5.71 -14.80
C VAL A 88 -7.94 6.87 -15.58
N ALA A 89 -7.74 8.03 -14.92
CA ALA A 89 -7.06 9.16 -15.51
C ALA A 89 -5.54 9.01 -15.46
N ALA A 90 -5.00 8.60 -14.31
CA ALA A 90 -3.58 8.33 -14.08
C ALA A 90 -3.42 7.35 -12.90
N LEU A 91 -2.27 6.69 -12.85
CA LEU A 91 -1.91 5.73 -11.82
C LEU A 91 -0.63 6.15 -11.11
N VAL A 92 -0.70 6.24 -9.77
CA VAL A 92 0.45 6.55 -8.90
C VAL A 92 0.67 5.39 -7.93
N LEU A 93 1.80 4.72 -8.04
CA LEU A 93 2.18 3.57 -7.23
C LEU A 93 3.23 4.00 -6.20
N VAL A 94 2.85 3.94 -4.92
CA VAL A 94 3.66 4.42 -3.80
C VAL A 94 4.29 3.22 -3.09
N ASP A 95 5.57 3.05 -3.27
CA ASP A 95 6.43 2.00 -2.70
C ASP A 95 5.82 0.60 -2.73
N GLY A 96 5.19 0.25 -3.85
CA GLY A 96 4.53 -1.03 -4.04
C GLY A 96 4.53 -1.49 -5.50
N ALA A 97 4.03 -2.69 -5.73
CA ALA A 97 3.93 -3.31 -7.07
C ALA A 97 5.28 -3.41 -7.82
N THR A 98 6.40 -3.49 -7.11
CA THR A 98 7.75 -3.58 -7.71
C THR A 98 8.35 -4.99 -7.68
N ASN A 99 7.66 -5.95 -7.08
CA ASN A 99 8.19 -7.29 -6.88
C ASN A 99 7.11 -8.35 -7.12
N GLN A 100 7.29 -9.17 -8.15
CA GLN A 100 6.45 -10.33 -8.39
C GLN A 100 6.93 -11.50 -7.54
N LEU A 101 6.14 -11.89 -6.53
CA LEU A 101 6.54 -12.88 -5.54
C LEU A 101 6.88 -14.25 -6.15
N SER A 102 6.14 -14.68 -7.17
CA SER A 102 6.36 -15.96 -7.86
C SER A 102 7.67 -16.05 -8.65
N LEU A 103 8.35 -14.92 -8.87
CA LEU A 103 9.67 -14.88 -9.51
C LEU A 103 10.83 -14.91 -8.51
N ARG A 104 10.55 -14.93 -7.20
CA ARG A 104 11.61 -15.05 -6.20
C ARG A 104 12.27 -16.43 -6.26
N PRO A 105 13.62 -16.47 -6.41
CA PRO A 105 14.34 -17.74 -6.43
C PRO A 105 14.09 -18.54 -5.15
N ASN A 106 13.88 -19.84 -5.29
CA ASN A 106 13.72 -20.78 -4.19
C ASN A 106 12.49 -20.52 -3.28
N TRP A 107 11.50 -19.78 -3.74
CA TRP A 107 10.24 -19.61 -3.04
C TRP A 107 9.16 -20.49 -3.69
N SER A 108 8.34 -21.15 -2.87
CA SER A 108 7.04 -21.66 -3.26
C SER A 108 5.94 -20.73 -2.75
N ARG A 109 4.70 -20.95 -3.20
CA ARG A 109 3.53 -20.20 -2.71
C ARG A 109 3.40 -20.34 -1.18
N GLU A 110 3.56 -21.55 -0.64
CA GLU A 110 3.49 -21.84 0.79
C GLU A 110 4.61 -21.12 1.56
N GLN A 111 5.82 -21.10 1.03
CA GLN A 111 6.95 -20.37 1.62
C GLN A 111 6.71 -18.87 1.61
N ALA A 112 6.12 -18.32 0.53
CA ALA A 112 5.74 -16.91 0.48
C ALA A 112 4.71 -16.57 1.56
N ILE A 113 3.67 -17.40 1.70
CA ILE A 113 2.64 -17.23 2.74
C ILE A 113 3.24 -17.28 4.14
N GLN A 114 4.14 -18.22 4.41
CA GLN A 114 4.80 -18.33 5.73
C GLN A 114 5.74 -17.17 6.02
N ALA A 115 6.53 -16.76 5.04
CA ALA A 115 7.55 -15.71 5.22
C ALA A 115 6.94 -14.29 5.35
N LEU A 116 5.78 -14.07 4.75
CA LEU A 116 5.07 -12.80 4.79
C LEU A 116 3.89 -12.78 5.77
N ALA A 117 3.66 -13.89 6.50
CA ALA A 117 2.63 -13.95 7.53
C ALA A 117 2.85 -12.84 8.58
N PRO A 118 1.77 -12.15 9.02
CA PRO A 118 1.89 -11.05 9.95
C PRO A 118 2.29 -11.54 11.34
N PRO A 119 3.01 -10.71 12.12
CA PRO A 119 3.25 -11.01 13.52
C PRO A 119 1.93 -11.05 14.29
N ARG A 120 1.84 -11.94 15.27
CA ARG A 120 0.70 -12.00 16.19
C ARG A 120 0.93 -11.01 17.33
N PHE A 121 0.20 -9.89 17.31
CA PHE A 121 0.32 -8.82 18.32
C PHE A 121 -1.00 -8.51 19.05
N ALA A 122 -2.05 -9.30 18.82
CA ALA A 122 -3.32 -9.13 19.55
C ALA A 122 -3.10 -9.26 21.06
N GLY A 123 -3.65 -8.31 21.83
CA GLY A 123 -3.45 -8.22 23.28
C GLY A 123 -2.18 -7.44 23.70
N THR A 124 -1.46 -6.84 22.76
CA THR A 124 -0.36 -5.93 23.09
C THR A 124 -0.92 -4.64 23.70
N PRO A 125 -0.40 -4.16 24.87
CA PRO A 125 -0.80 -2.87 25.40
C PRO A 125 -0.58 -1.74 24.40
N ARG A 126 -1.53 -0.82 24.31
CA ARG A 126 -1.50 0.32 23.38
C ARG A 126 -0.16 1.08 23.44
N GLU A 127 0.32 1.39 24.62
CA GLU A 127 1.58 2.14 24.79
C GLU A 127 2.80 1.34 24.29
N THR A 128 2.80 0.02 24.47
CA THR A 128 3.85 -0.86 23.92
C THR A 128 3.82 -0.85 22.40
N PHE A 129 2.64 -0.93 21.80
CA PHE A 129 2.44 -0.86 20.35
C PHE A 129 2.92 0.50 19.79
N LEU A 130 2.49 1.61 20.39
CA LEU A 130 2.89 2.95 19.97
C LEU A 130 4.39 3.20 20.16
N SER A 131 4.99 2.64 21.21
CA SER A 131 6.41 2.82 21.49
C SER A 131 7.31 2.25 20.37
N PHE A 132 6.85 1.24 19.66
CA PHE A 132 7.54 0.66 18.51
C PHE A 132 7.72 1.71 17.39
N TYR A 133 6.67 2.46 17.08
CA TYR A 133 6.71 3.54 16.08
C TYR A 133 7.44 4.77 16.61
N ARG A 134 7.14 5.17 17.84
CA ARG A 134 7.68 6.38 18.48
C ARG A 134 9.20 6.33 18.70
N ARG A 135 9.77 5.13 18.86
CA ARG A 135 11.22 4.90 18.98
C ARG A 135 11.87 4.41 17.69
N GLY A 136 11.07 4.19 16.66
CA GLY A 136 11.50 3.69 15.35
C GLY A 136 11.76 4.82 14.34
N PRO A 137 11.67 4.50 13.07
CA PRO A 137 11.95 5.44 11.98
C PRO A 137 11.02 6.65 11.91
N LEU A 138 9.89 6.66 12.64
CA LEU A 138 8.93 7.76 12.70
C LEU A 138 9.14 8.69 13.92
N ALA A 139 10.20 8.49 14.71
CA ALA A 139 10.44 9.24 15.94
C ALA A 139 10.52 10.76 15.70
N GLU A 140 11.17 11.18 14.62
CA GLU A 140 11.33 12.60 14.29
C GLU A 140 10.04 13.26 13.73
N GLN A 141 9.13 12.46 13.17
CA GLN A 141 7.86 12.89 12.60
C GLN A 141 6.69 12.75 13.58
N TRP A 142 6.97 12.33 14.84
CA TRP A 142 5.92 12.00 15.78
C TRP A 142 5.05 13.21 16.15
N THR A 143 3.76 13.12 15.86
CA THR A 143 2.74 14.11 16.23
C THR A 143 1.50 13.40 16.77
N ALA A 144 0.56 14.14 17.37
CA ALA A 144 -0.70 13.60 17.83
C ALA A 144 -1.55 13.05 16.66
N GLU A 145 -1.53 13.71 15.51
CA GLU A 145 -2.26 13.29 14.30
C GLU A 145 -1.68 11.98 13.74
N LEU A 146 -0.35 11.83 13.78
CA LEU A 146 0.31 10.58 13.36
C LEU A 146 -0.05 9.43 14.31
N GLU A 147 -0.01 9.67 15.63
CA GLU A 147 -0.40 8.69 16.65
C GLU A 147 -1.85 8.23 16.45
N GLU A 148 -2.78 9.17 16.27
CA GLU A 148 -4.18 8.86 16.01
C GLU A 148 -4.35 8.05 14.71
N SER A 149 -3.65 8.43 13.66
CA SER A 149 -3.70 7.72 12.37
C SER A 149 -3.18 6.27 12.48
N ILE A 150 -2.12 6.04 13.26
CA ILE A 150 -1.59 4.70 13.54
C ILE A 150 -2.59 3.88 14.36
N LEU A 151 -3.25 4.48 15.36
CA LEU A 151 -4.25 3.78 16.19
C LEU A 151 -5.50 3.38 15.39
N GLN A 152 -5.85 4.12 14.36
CA GLN A 152 -6.97 3.76 13.47
C GLN A 152 -6.69 2.53 12.60
N ILE A 153 -5.42 2.16 12.39
CA ILE A 153 -5.05 0.94 11.65
C ILE A 153 -5.38 -0.33 12.44
N VAL A 154 -5.42 -0.23 13.76
CA VAL A 154 -5.69 -1.35 14.67
C VAL A 154 -7.04 -1.19 15.37
N HIS A 155 -7.53 -2.29 15.93
CA HIS A 155 -8.68 -2.25 16.84
C HIS A 155 -8.18 -2.02 18.26
N LEU A 156 -8.56 -0.90 18.88
CA LEU A 156 -8.32 -0.62 20.29
C LEU A 156 -9.44 -1.27 21.12
N ARG A 157 -9.05 -2.13 22.07
CA ARG A 157 -9.98 -2.87 22.93
C ARG A 157 -10.25 -2.09 24.24
N GLU A 158 -11.31 -2.48 24.93
CA GLU A 158 -11.70 -1.88 26.23
C GLU A 158 -10.63 -2.01 27.33
N ASP A 159 -9.80 -3.04 27.25
CA ASP A 159 -8.69 -3.29 28.17
C ASP A 159 -7.40 -2.52 27.82
N ASP A 160 -7.48 -1.52 26.94
CA ASP A 160 -6.35 -0.72 26.43
C ASP A 160 -5.27 -1.56 25.71
N THR A 161 -5.67 -2.70 25.12
CA THR A 161 -4.83 -3.49 24.22
C THR A 161 -5.23 -3.29 22.77
N VAL A 162 -4.30 -3.59 21.84
CA VAL A 162 -4.56 -3.51 20.41
C VAL A 162 -4.72 -4.90 19.78
N ALA A 163 -5.46 -4.96 18.68
CA ALA A 163 -5.59 -6.14 17.84
C ALA A 163 -5.57 -5.74 16.35
N PRO A 164 -5.14 -6.64 15.43
CA PRO A 164 -5.29 -6.41 14.00
C PRO A 164 -6.77 -6.24 13.63
N ARG A 165 -7.05 -5.35 12.67
CA ARG A 165 -8.39 -5.25 12.05
C ARG A 165 -8.58 -6.28 10.95
N LEU A 166 -7.50 -6.63 10.22
CA LEU A 166 -7.50 -7.71 9.24
C LEU A 166 -7.25 -9.05 9.95
N ASP A 167 -8.15 -10.00 9.76
CA ASP A 167 -8.00 -11.35 10.30
C ASP A 167 -6.78 -12.05 9.72
N PHE A 168 -6.15 -12.89 10.54
CA PHE A 168 -4.92 -13.60 10.18
C PHE A 168 -5.11 -14.46 8.91
N GLU A 169 -6.21 -15.21 8.84
CA GLU A 169 -6.50 -16.08 7.70
C GLU A 169 -6.79 -15.29 6.42
N HIS A 170 -7.45 -14.13 6.54
CA HIS A 170 -7.66 -13.22 5.41
C HIS A 170 -6.35 -12.61 4.90
N HIS A 171 -5.44 -12.26 5.81
CA HIS A 171 -4.09 -11.82 5.46
C HIS A 171 -3.35 -12.89 4.64
N LEU A 172 -3.42 -14.16 5.05
CA LEU A 172 -2.79 -15.27 4.30
C LEU A 172 -3.42 -15.47 2.91
N GLN A 173 -4.74 -15.29 2.77
CA GLN A 173 -5.41 -15.33 1.47
C GLN A 173 -4.88 -14.24 0.53
N ILE A 174 -4.70 -13.01 1.04
CA ILE A 174 -4.14 -11.88 0.26
C ILE A 174 -2.70 -12.19 -0.19
N ILE A 175 -1.84 -12.72 0.69
CA ILE A 175 -0.47 -13.11 0.30
C ILE A 175 -0.50 -14.17 -0.80
N GLY A 176 -1.41 -15.15 -0.68
CA GLY A 176 -1.62 -16.15 -1.73
C GLY A 176 -2.01 -15.50 -3.07
N ALA A 177 -2.92 -14.53 -3.06
CA ALA A 177 -3.30 -13.78 -4.26
C ALA A 177 -2.14 -12.94 -4.81
N MET A 178 -1.29 -12.34 -3.96
CA MET A 178 -0.08 -11.64 -4.40
C MET A 178 0.93 -12.57 -5.07
N TRP A 179 1.03 -13.82 -4.62
CA TRP A 179 1.85 -14.84 -5.29
C TRP A 179 1.32 -15.16 -6.69
N ASP A 180 0.01 -15.30 -6.82
CA ASP A 180 -0.67 -15.69 -8.07
C ASP A 180 -0.74 -14.53 -9.09
N GLN A 181 -0.47 -13.28 -8.67
CA GLN A 181 -0.55 -12.10 -9.54
C GLN A 181 0.61 -12.03 -10.54
N PRO A 182 0.35 -12.02 -11.86
CA PRO A 182 1.38 -11.84 -12.89
C PRO A 182 1.75 -10.36 -13.05
N LEU A 183 2.39 -9.79 -12.02
CA LEU A 183 2.58 -8.35 -11.84
C LEU A 183 3.18 -7.65 -13.06
N PHE A 184 4.28 -8.19 -13.61
CA PHE A 184 4.96 -7.57 -14.75
C PHE A 184 4.16 -7.63 -16.06
N ASP A 185 3.26 -8.61 -16.19
CA ASP A 185 2.35 -8.67 -17.34
C ASP A 185 1.25 -7.60 -17.25
N LEU A 186 0.84 -7.21 -16.05
CA LEU A 186 -0.10 -6.09 -15.86
C LEU A 186 0.52 -4.77 -16.32
N TYR A 187 1.79 -4.52 -16.05
CA TYR A 187 2.46 -3.29 -16.52
C TYR A 187 2.42 -3.12 -18.04
N ARG A 188 2.50 -4.21 -18.81
CA ARG A 188 2.37 -4.16 -20.28
C ARG A 188 0.98 -3.73 -20.75
N GLN A 189 -0.03 -3.90 -19.92
CA GLN A 189 -1.44 -3.68 -20.24
C GLN A 189 -1.97 -2.32 -19.77
N VAL A 190 -1.29 -1.64 -18.85
CA VAL A 190 -1.68 -0.31 -18.36
C VAL A 190 -1.71 0.69 -19.53
N ARG A 191 -2.77 1.48 -19.63
CA ARG A 191 -2.98 2.44 -20.75
C ARG A 191 -2.90 3.90 -20.32
N CYS A 192 -3.02 4.17 -19.00
CA CYS A 192 -2.94 5.53 -18.46
C CYS A 192 -1.50 5.95 -18.14
N PRO A 193 -1.24 7.25 -17.93
CA PRO A 193 0.00 7.73 -17.35
C PRO A 193 0.32 7.01 -16.05
N LEU A 194 1.60 6.65 -15.86
CA LEU A 194 2.08 5.86 -14.74
C LEU A 194 3.23 6.57 -14.03
N LYS A 195 3.06 6.77 -12.72
CA LYS A 195 4.13 7.25 -11.83
C LYS A 195 4.41 6.20 -10.75
N LEU A 196 5.69 5.94 -10.52
CA LEU A 196 6.18 5.15 -9.38
C LEU A 196 6.91 6.10 -8.43
N ILE A 197 6.52 6.07 -7.15
CA ILE A 197 7.19 6.79 -6.05
C ILE A 197 7.79 5.72 -5.15
N VAL A 198 9.11 5.66 -5.06
CA VAL A 198 9.84 4.56 -4.46
C VAL A 198 10.67 5.06 -3.28
N ALA A 199 10.50 4.43 -2.12
CA ALA A 199 11.32 4.70 -0.94
C ALA A 199 12.76 4.21 -1.15
N GLU A 200 13.74 5.06 -0.89
CA GLU A 200 15.16 4.73 -0.92
C GLU A 200 15.75 4.80 0.48
N GLN A 201 15.47 3.74 1.25
CA GLN A 201 16.03 3.60 2.60
C GLN A 201 17.43 3.01 2.54
N GLN A 202 18.36 3.56 3.35
CA GLN A 202 19.66 2.97 3.54
C GLN A 202 19.55 1.64 4.31
N PRO A 203 20.07 0.53 3.78
CA PRO A 203 19.97 -0.75 4.47
C PRO A 203 20.87 -0.77 5.71
N THR A 204 20.36 -1.30 6.82
CA THR A 204 21.10 -1.43 8.08
C THR A 204 21.63 -2.85 8.32
N ASN A 205 21.26 -3.80 7.45
CA ASN A 205 21.70 -5.21 7.50
C ASN A 205 21.53 -5.88 6.13
N ASP A 206 22.11 -7.08 5.98
CA ASP A 206 22.10 -7.83 4.71
C ASP A 206 20.69 -8.16 4.19
N THR A 207 19.75 -8.45 5.08
CA THR A 207 18.36 -8.73 4.69
C THR A 207 17.71 -7.49 4.06
N GLN A 208 17.89 -6.33 4.66
CA GLN A 208 17.41 -5.06 4.08
C GLN A 208 18.12 -4.74 2.76
N ALA A 209 19.44 -4.97 2.68
CA ALA A 209 20.17 -4.78 1.44
C ALA A 209 19.64 -5.64 0.30
N ALA A 210 19.31 -6.91 0.58
CA ALA A 210 18.69 -7.81 -0.40
C ALA A 210 17.32 -7.31 -0.85
N LEU A 211 16.48 -6.81 0.06
CA LEU A 211 15.15 -6.24 -0.27
C LEU A 211 15.27 -4.96 -1.12
N VAL A 212 16.21 -4.08 -0.79
CA VAL A 212 16.50 -2.88 -1.60
C VAL A 212 16.92 -3.28 -3.01
N GLN A 213 17.79 -4.29 -3.15
CA GLN A 213 18.23 -4.77 -4.45
C GLN A 213 17.08 -5.37 -5.28
N ILE A 214 16.21 -6.19 -4.66
CA ILE A 214 15.01 -6.74 -5.32
C ILE A 214 14.12 -5.61 -5.81
N ARG A 215 13.89 -4.58 -5.00
CA ARG A 215 13.10 -3.40 -5.38
C ARG A 215 13.70 -2.67 -6.57
N ARG A 216 15.01 -2.40 -6.56
CA ARG A 216 15.72 -1.74 -7.67
C ARG A 216 15.59 -2.54 -8.97
N GLN A 217 15.84 -3.84 -8.94
CA GLN A 217 15.67 -4.72 -10.10
C GLN A 217 14.22 -4.70 -10.62
N GLY A 218 13.23 -4.72 -9.72
CA GLY A 218 11.82 -4.62 -10.11
C GLY A 218 11.49 -3.29 -10.80
N VAL A 219 11.99 -2.18 -10.27
CA VAL A 219 11.79 -0.85 -10.88
C VAL A 219 12.48 -0.75 -12.25
N GLU A 220 13.70 -1.27 -12.39
CA GLU A 220 14.40 -1.35 -13.67
C GLU A 220 13.61 -2.17 -14.70
N GLN A 221 13.07 -3.31 -14.27
CA GLN A 221 12.21 -4.15 -15.14
C GLN A 221 10.93 -3.42 -15.54
N ILE A 222 10.28 -2.70 -14.61
CA ILE A 222 9.08 -1.89 -14.92
C ILE A 222 9.43 -0.81 -15.94
N HIS A 223 10.53 -0.09 -15.75
CA HIS A 223 10.95 0.94 -16.70
C HIS A 223 11.26 0.37 -18.09
N ALA A 224 11.84 -0.83 -18.16
CA ALA A 224 12.04 -1.51 -19.43
C ALA A 224 10.71 -1.90 -20.13
N LEU A 225 9.67 -2.24 -19.35
CA LEU A 225 8.33 -2.55 -19.87
C LEU A 225 7.50 -1.30 -20.21
N ARG A 226 7.73 -0.22 -19.48
CA ARG A 226 7.02 1.07 -19.56
C ARG A 226 8.04 2.21 -19.53
N PRO A 227 8.76 2.46 -20.64
CA PRO A 227 9.76 3.54 -20.72
C PRO A 227 9.16 4.94 -20.54
N ASP A 228 7.86 5.08 -20.70
CA ASP A 228 7.08 6.29 -20.48
C ASP A 228 6.67 6.49 -19.00
N SER A 229 6.98 5.53 -18.11
CA SER A 229 6.71 5.69 -16.68
C SER A 229 7.61 6.75 -16.03
N HIS A 230 7.01 7.58 -15.15
CA HIS A 230 7.75 8.51 -14.34
C HIS A 230 8.17 7.86 -13.03
N ILE A 231 9.47 7.72 -12.78
CA ILE A 231 10.01 7.07 -11.57
C ILE A 231 10.66 8.12 -10.68
N VAL A 232 10.16 8.22 -9.45
CA VAL A 232 10.66 9.12 -8.41
C VAL A 232 11.24 8.29 -7.27
N TRP A 233 12.54 8.44 -7.01
CA TRP A 233 13.18 7.87 -5.83
C TRP A 233 13.18 8.91 -4.71
N MET A 234 12.64 8.52 -3.54
CA MET A 234 12.61 9.38 -2.35
C MET A 234 13.77 8.96 -1.41
N PRO A 235 14.87 9.71 -1.38
CA PRO A 235 16.03 9.37 -0.55
C PRO A 235 15.68 9.44 0.94
N ASP A 236 16.37 8.63 1.75
CA ASP A 236 16.22 8.56 3.21
C ASP A 236 14.76 8.42 3.67
N THR A 237 14.00 7.63 2.92
CA THR A 237 12.57 7.45 3.15
C THR A 237 12.25 5.98 3.40
N ILE A 238 11.44 5.70 4.43
CA ILE A 238 10.97 4.35 4.77
C ILE A 238 9.78 3.93 3.92
N HIS A 239 9.41 2.65 4.00
CA HIS A 239 8.26 2.09 3.28
C HIS A 239 6.95 2.85 3.53
N ASP A 240 6.68 3.25 4.77
CA ASP A 240 5.48 4.02 5.13
C ASP A 240 5.62 5.50 4.76
N ILE A 241 5.84 5.78 3.46
CA ILE A 241 6.01 7.14 2.92
C ILE A 241 4.87 8.08 3.36
N PRO A 242 3.58 7.67 3.36
CA PRO A 242 2.50 8.55 3.77
C PRO A 242 2.62 9.09 5.20
N PHE A 243 3.24 8.33 6.11
CA PHE A 243 3.53 8.76 7.47
C PHE A 243 4.87 9.48 7.61
N HIS A 244 5.88 9.03 6.85
CA HIS A 244 7.25 9.52 7.00
C HIS A 244 7.51 10.85 6.29
N ARG A 245 6.97 11.03 5.09
CA ARG A 245 7.19 12.20 4.21
C ARG A 245 5.88 12.68 3.56
N PRO A 246 4.81 12.97 4.34
CA PRO A 246 3.49 13.27 3.78
C PRO A 246 3.48 14.48 2.83
N ALA A 247 4.19 15.55 3.17
CA ALA A 247 4.24 16.76 2.35
C ALA A 247 4.96 16.52 1.00
N LEU A 248 6.09 15.81 1.03
CA LEU A 248 6.82 15.48 -0.19
C LEU A 248 6.01 14.50 -1.06
N LEU A 249 5.36 13.50 -0.43
CA LEU A 249 4.49 12.59 -1.15
C LEU A 249 3.32 13.33 -1.83
N ALA A 250 2.65 14.25 -1.13
CA ALA A 250 1.57 15.04 -1.70
C ALA A 250 2.07 15.88 -2.90
N GLN A 251 3.24 16.49 -2.80
CA GLN A 251 3.87 17.23 -3.89
C GLN A 251 4.12 16.34 -5.11
N GLU A 252 4.65 15.14 -4.89
CA GLU A 252 4.93 14.19 -5.97
C GLU A 252 3.63 13.64 -6.61
N ILE A 253 2.57 13.44 -5.84
CA ILE A 253 1.26 13.03 -6.39
C ILE A 253 0.66 14.13 -7.27
N LEU A 254 0.83 15.38 -6.89
CA LEU A 254 0.29 16.54 -7.62
C LEU A 254 1.13 16.97 -8.83
N SER A 255 2.40 16.56 -8.88
CA SER A 255 3.26 16.89 -10.02
C SER A 255 2.89 16.06 -11.25
N PRO A 256 3.04 16.64 -12.47
CA PRO A 256 2.70 15.95 -13.71
C PRO A 256 3.55 14.71 -13.98
#